data_c1caa70270d0bbe8276931df9041ace1
#
_entry.id   c1caa70270d0bbe8276931df9041ace1
#
_cell.length_a   1.000
_cell.length_b   1.000
_cell.length_c   1.000
_cell.angle_alpha   90.00
_cell.angle_beta   90.00
_cell.angle_gamma   90.00
#
_symmetry.space_group_name_H-M   'P 1'
#
loop_
_entity.id
_entity.type
_entity.pdbx_description
1 polymer ?
#
loop_
_entity_poly.entity_id
_entity_poly.type
_entity_poly.pdbx_seq_one_letter_code
_entity_poly.pdbx_strand_id
1 'polypeptide(L)'
;FLPDAVKNNFITKIDYFVFENICLLIKDWLSRNILPVPISINIDKLDMYNDKFIESLNTTIKKYNVPIKYVELEITENATENFNLFSQAANKLKNFGFKLSMDDFGSGYSSLSFLCDIPVDTLKLDKKFLTAHKNINRCKIVIESIISMAKRLNINVIAEGVETQAQVDFLKSVGCEIIQGYYFSPALTFKDFEKKLLEAD
;
A
#
# COMPACT_ATOMS: atom_id res chain seq x y z
N PHE A 1 -11.22 -13.67 12.25
CA PHE A 1 -10.88 -12.54 13.15
C PHE A 1 -11.19 -11.19 12.50
N LEU A 2 -10.57 -10.84 11.34
CA LEU A 2 -10.80 -9.52 10.70
C LEU A 2 -12.28 -9.27 10.36
N PRO A 3 -13.04 -10.21 9.73
CA PRO A 3 -14.46 -10.00 9.46
C PRO A 3 -15.30 -9.71 10.71
N ASP A 4 -14.95 -10.31 11.85
CA ASP A 4 -15.63 -10.05 13.13
C ASP A 4 -15.25 -8.70 13.71
N ALA A 5 -13.99 -8.26 13.55
CA ALA A 5 -13.55 -6.94 13.96
C ALA A 5 -14.26 -5.82 13.20
N VAL A 6 -14.46 -6.00 11.88
CA VAL A 6 -15.24 -5.06 11.06
C VAL A 6 -16.69 -4.99 11.54
N LYS A 7 -17.38 -6.15 11.72
CA LYS A 7 -18.77 -6.19 12.20
C LYS A 7 -19.01 -5.50 13.53
N ASN A 8 -18.01 -5.56 14.42
CA ASN A 8 -18.11 -5.01 15.78
C ASN A 8 -17.48 -3.62 15.91
N ASN A 9 -17.17 -2.93 14.81
CA ASN A 9 -16.45 -1.64 14.79
C ASN A 9 -15.12 -1.65 15.58
N PHE A 10 -14.49 -2.82 15.69
CA PHE A 10 -13.21 -2.96 16.36
C PHE A 10 -12.03 -2.73 15.42
N ILE A 11 -12.29 -2.72 14.11
CA ILE A 11 -11.26 -2.54 13.09
C ILE A 11 -10.51 -1.21 13.26
N THR A 12 -11.22 -0.12 13.51
CA THR A 12 -10.62 1.22 13.75
C THR A 12 -9.57 1.20 14.88
N LYS A 13 -9.82 0.42 15.93
CA LYS A 13 -8.86 0.30 17.03
C LYS A 13 -7.62 -0.50 16.60
N ILE A 14 -7.80 -1.51 15.76
CA ILE A 14 -6.70 -2.31 15.22
C ILE A 14 -5.85 -1.43 14.30
N ASP A 15 -6.47 -0.72 13.36
CA ASP A 15 -5.75 0.12 12.40
C ASP A 15 -4.98 1.23 13.12
N TYR A 16 -5.61 1.89 14.11
CA TYR A 16 -4.92 2.87 14.92
C TYR A 16 -3.77 2.26 15.74
N PHE A 17 -3.97 1.08 16.34
CA PHE A 17 -2.93 0.38 17.09
C PHE A 17 -1.74 0.01 16.20
N VAL A 18 -1.98 -0.52 15.01
CA VAL A 18 -0.94 -0.83 14.03
C VAL A 18 -0.20 0.45 13.64
N PHE A 19 -0.93 1.51 13.28
CA PHE A 19 -0.36 2.79 12.89
C PHE A 19 0.53 3.39 13.99
N GLU A 20 0.06 3.41 15.25
CA GLU A 20 0.84 3.93 16.38
C GLU A 20 2.12 3.12 16.62
N ASN A 21 2.04 1.77 16.52
CA ASN A 21 3.22 0.91 16.67
C ASN A 21 4.25 1.12 15.55
N ILE A 22 3.82 1.35 14.32
CA ILE A 22 4.73 1.68 13.22
C ILE A 22 5.40 3.04 13.45
N CYS A 23 4.66 4.03 13.96
CA CYS A 23 5.26 5.31 14.34
C CYS A 23 6.33 5.16 15.44
N LEU A 24 6.05 4.35 16.46
CA LEU A 24 7.01 4.04 17.53
C LEU A 24 8.25 3.33 17.00
N LEU A 25 8.06 2.40 16.07
CA LEU A 25 9.13 1.67 15.40
C LEU A 25 10.05 2.60 14.60
N ILE A 26 9.49 3.43 13.73
CA ILE A 26 10.26 4.39 12.94
C ILE A 26 11.02 5.34 13.86
N LYS A 27 10.39 5.81 14.94
CA LYS A 27 11.04 6.64 15.95
C LYS A 27 12.23 5.92 16.61
N ASP A 28 12.07 4.64 16.97
CA ASP A 28 13.15 3.83 17.56
C ASP A 28 14.31 3.69 16.57
N TRP A 29 14.06 3.33 15.31
CA TRP A 29 15.10 3.24 14.28
C TRP A 29 15.88 4.55 14.12
N LEU A 30 15.16 5.68 14.01
CA LEU A 30 15.80 7.00 13.91
C LEU A 30 16.67 7.32 15.13
N SER A 31 16.22 6.95 16.36
CA SER A 31 16.99 7.16 17.58
C SER A 31 18.27 6.33 17.65
N ARG A 32 18.31 5.20 16.95
CA ARG A 32 19.47 4.31 16.81
C ARG A 32 20.31 4.59 15.54
N ASN A 33 20.01 5.68 14.81
CA ASN A 33 20.62 6.03 13.53
C ASN A 33 20.44 4.95 12.45
N ILE A 34 19.37 4.17 12.52
CA ILE A 34 18.98 3.24 11.46
C ILE A 34 18.08 4.02 10.49
N LEU A 35 18.43 4.01 9.20
CA LEU A 35 17.64 4.68 8.17
C LEU A 35 16.36 3.87 7.92
N PRO A 36 15.15 4.41 8.21
CA PRO A 36 13.93 3.68 7.97
C PRO A 36 13.63 3.55 6.48
N VAL A 37 12.99 2.45 6.11
CA VAL A 37 12.32 2.30 4.81
C VAL A 37 10.86 2.71 4.94
N PRO A 38 10.19 3.13 3.86
CA PRO A 38 8.75 3.36 3.87
C PRO A 38 7.99 2.09 4.26
N ILE A 39 7.02 2.24 5.15
CA ILE A 39 6.16 1.14 5.62
C ILE A 39 4.74 1.45 5.22
N SER A 40 4.12 0.52 4.53
CA SER A 40 2.71 0.58 4.15
C SER A 40 1.82 0.02 5.25
N ILE A 41 0.70 0.67 5.48
CA ILE A 41 -0.28 0.31 6.53
C ILE A 41 -1.66 0.26 5.90
N ASN A 42 -2.32 -0.89 6.02
CA ASN A 42 -3.70 -1.04 5.58
C ASN A 42 -4.65 -0.17 6.42
N ILE A 43 -5.56 0.50 5.75
CA ILE A 43 -6.64 1.28 6.35
C ILE A 43 -7.99 0.75 5.84
N ASP A 44 -8.85 0.38 6.78
CA ASP A 44 -10.19 -0.09 6.43
C ASP A 44 -11.04 1.05 5.82
N LYS A 45 -11.96 0.69 4.93
CA LYS A 45 -12.84 1.66 4.28
C LYS A 45 -13.67 2.50 5.24
N LEU A 46 -14.06 1.93 6.38
CA LEU A 46 -14.83 2.67 7.41
C LEU A 46 -13.99 3.78 8.02
N ASP A 47 -12.69 3.57 8.17
CA ASP A 47 -11.76 4.53 8.72
C ASP A 47 -11.43 5.65 7.73
N MET A 48 -11.48 5.38 6.43
CA MET A 48 -11.40 6.41 5.39
C MET A 48 -12.56 7.43 5.46
N TYR A 49 -13.73 7.02 5.95
CA TYR A 49 -14.88 7.92 6.12
C TYR A 49 -14.97 8.56 7.51
N ASN A 50 -14.01 8.28 8.39
CA ASN A 50 -13.99 8.76 9.76
C ASN A 50 -13.00 9.92 9.93
N ASP A 51 -13.50 11.15 9.89
CA ASP A 51 -12.68 12.35 10.05
C ASP A 51 -11.83 12.36 11.32
N LYS A 52 -12.37 11.85 12.43
CA LYS A 52 -11.63 11.77 13.70
C LYS A 52 -10.46 10.80 13.62
N PHE A 53 -10.63 9.70 12.90
CA PHE A 53 -9.55 8.76 12.66
C PHE A 53 -8.45 9.41 11.81
N ILE A 54 -8.81 10.04 10.68
CA ILE A 54 -7.86 10.74 9.80
C ILE A 54 -7.07 11.82 10.57
N GLU A 55 -7.74 12.61 11.41
CA GLU A 55 -7.06 13.61 12.27
C GLU A 55 -6.14 12.96 13.30
N SER A 56 -6.52 11.78 13.84
CA SER A 56 -5.69 11.06 14.80
C SER A 56 -4.38 10.57 14.18
N LEU A 57 -4.38 10.15 12.91
CA LEU A 57 -3.15 9.76 12.20
C LEU A 57 -2.16 10.93 12.14
N ASN A 58 -2.62 12.12 11.70
CA ASN A 58 -1.78 13.31 11.65
C ASN A 58 -1.26 13.74 13.02
N THR A 59 -2.11 13.64 14.05
CA THR A 59 -1.73 13.94 15.43
C THR A 59 -0.65 12.99 15.93
N THR A 60 -0.76 11.70 15.60
CA THR A 60 0.19 10.66 16.01
C THR A 60 1.56 10.83 15.34
N ILE A 61 1.60 11.14 14.03
CA ILE A 61 2.84 11.49 13.32
C ILE A 61 3.58 12.63 14.04
N LYS A 62 2.84 13.71 14.39
CA LYS A 62 3.41 14.86 15.10
C LYS A 62 3.86 14.51 16.51
N LYS A 63 3.04 13.75 17.26
CA LYS A 63 3.33 13.31 18.63
C LYS A 63 4.66 12.55 18.74
N TYR A 64 4.95 11.69 17.77
CA TYR A 64 6.17 10.89 17.75
C TYR A 64 7.30 11.49 16.94
N ASN A 65 7.07 12.64 16.28
CA ASN A 65 8.02 13.34 15.40
C ASN A 65 8.57 12.42 14.30
N VAL A 66 7.66 11.64 13.67
CA VAL A 66 8.00 10.72 12.60
C VAL A 66 7.99 11.48 11.25
N PRO A 67 9.05 11.37 10.43
CA PRO A 67 8.98 11.91 9.08
C PRO A 67 7.95 11.16 8.24
N ILE A 68 6.90 11.86 7.81
CA ILE A 68 5.72 11.27 7.16
C ILE A 68 6.06 10.46 5.90
N LYS A 69 7.18 10.78 5.24
CA LYS A 69 7.69 10.06 4.05
C LYS A 69 7.95 8.56 4.27
N TYR A 70 8.04 8.12 5.53
CA TYR A 70 8.24 6.71 5.90
C TYR A 70 6.93 5.96 6.17
N VAL A 71 5.78 6.63 6.00
CA VAL A 71 4.47 6.01 6.20
C VAL A 71 3.64 6.17 4.94
N GLU A 72 3.17 5.05 4.41
CA GLU A 72 2.24 4.98 3.29
C GLU A 72 0.95 4.31 3.76
N LEU A 73 -0.20 4.81 3.32
CA LEU A 73 -1.50 4.25 3.70
C LEU A 73 -2.05 3.43 2.52
N GLU A 74 -2.35 2.17 2.77
CA GLU A 74 -2.93 1.26 1.79
C GLU A 74 -4.44 1.22 1.91
N ILE A 75 -5.11 1.46 0.81
CA ILE A 75 -6.56 1.47 0.71
C ILE A 75 -6.99 0.48 -0.36
N THR A 76 -7.96 -0.37 -0.05
CA THR A 76 -8.44 -1.36 -1.01
C THR A 76 -9.33 -0.72 -2.09
N GLU A 77 -9.27 -1.28 -3.28
CA GLU A 77 -10.13 -0.91 -4.41
C GLU A 77 -11.63 -0.86 -4.02
N ASN A 78 -12.10 -1.80 -3.21
CA ASN A 78 -13.49 -1.91 -2.77
C ASN A 78 -13.92 -0.82 -1.76
N ALA A 79 -13.02 0.02 -1.28
CA ALA A 79 -13.34 1.14 -0.39
C ALA A 79 -14.09 2.28 -1.09
N THR A 80 -14.33 2.19 -2.39
CA THR A 80 -14.77 3.29 -3.26
C THR A 80 -16.29 3.40 -3.45
N GLU A 81 -17.09 2.73 -2.63
CA GLU A 81 -18.57 2.72 -2.75
C GLU A 81 -19.19 4.13 -2.73
N ASN A 82 -18.58 5.07 -1.98
CA ASN A 82 -18.96 6.48 -2.01
C ASN A 82 -17.79 7.32 -2.53
N PHE A 83 -17.71 7.46 -3.84
CA PHE A 83 -16.62 8.14 -4.52
C PHE A 83 -16.32 9.56 -3.98
N ASN A 84 -17.34 10.37 -3.72
CA ASN A 84 -17.15 11.75 -3.26
C ASN A 84 -16.54 11.81 -1.87
N LEU A 85 -17.02 11.00 -0.92
CA LEU A 85 -16.45 10.94 0.43
C LEU A 85 -15.03 10.39 0.40
N PHE A 86 -14.79 9.36 -0.41
CA PHE A 86 -13.48 8.77 -0.57
C PHE A 86 -12.47 9.78 -1.13
N SER A 87 -12.84 10.51 -2.17
CA SER A 87 -11.99 11.55 -2.76
C SER A 87 -11.66 12.67 -1.75
N GLN A 88 -12.63 13.11 -0.96
CA GLN A 88 -12.40 14.10 0.10
C GLN A 88 -11.42 13.58 1.15
N ALA A 89 -11.59 12.35 1.62
CA ALA A 89 -10.70 11.72 2.59
C ALA A 89 -9.28 11.55 2.04
N ALA A 90 -9.14 11.06 0.81
CA ALA A 90 -7.86 10.92 0.14
C ALA A 90 -7.14 12.27 0.00
N ASN A 91 -7.84 13.31 -0.44
CA ASN A 91 -7.27 14.65 -0.53
C ASN A 91 -6.86 15.22 0.83
N LYS A 92 -7.63 14.95 1.90
CA LYS A 92 -7.28 15.35 3.27
C LYS A 92 -6.00 14.67 3.73
N LEU A 93 -5.85 13.37 3.51
CA LEU A 93 -4.63 12.63 3.82
C LEU A 93 -3.42 13.13 3.01
N LYS A 94 -3.61 13.42 1.73
CA LYS A 94 -2.58 14.04 0.89
C LYS A 94 -2.16 15.42 1.40
N ASN A 95 -3.09 16.25 1.86
CA ASN A 95 -2.80 17.56 2.44
C ASN A 95 -2.00 17.46 3.75
N PHE A 96 -2.14 16.36 4.50
CA PHE A 96 -1.26 16.07 5.63
C PHE A 96 0.13 15.59 5.21
N GLY A 97 0.30 15.19 3.96
CA GLY A 97 1.56 14.72 3.37
C GLY A 97 1.69 13.19 3.30
N PHE A 98 0.65 12.43 3.62
CA PHE A 98 0.68 10.97 3.46
C PHE A 98 0.80 10.56 1.99
N LYS A 99 1.53 9.48 1.75
CA LYS A 99 1.43 8.72 0.50
C LYS A 99 0.27 7.74 0.58
N LEU A 100 -0.42 7.57 -0.55
CA LEU A 100 -1.55 6.64 -0.67
C LEU A 100 -1.22 5.57 -1.71
N SER A 101 -1.40 4.32 -1.35
CA SER A 101 -1.37 3.20 -2.29
C SER A 101 -2.73 2.55 -2.42
N MET A 102 -3.08 2.19 -3.64
CA MET A 102 -4.26 1.39 -3.93
C MET A 102 -3.88 -0.07 -3.98
N ASP A 103 -4.43 -0.83 -3.04
CA ASP A 103 -4.19 -2.26 -2.90
C ASP A 103 -5.19 -3.09 -3.73
N ASP A 104 -4.78 -4.31 -4.07
CA ASP A 104 -5.58 -5.29 -4.85
C ASP A 104 -6.09 -4.74 -6.20
N PHE A 105 -5.36 -3.80 -6.83
CA PHE A 105 -5.80 -3.19 -8.08
C PHE A 105 -6.04 -4.21 -9.19
N GLY A 106 -7.26 -4.16 -9.76
CA GLY A 106 -7.73 -5.09 -10.80
C GLY A 106 -8.36 -6.37 -10.29
N SER A 107 -8.52 -6.54 -8.97
CA SER A 107 -9.25 -7.67 -8.40
C SER A 107 -10.76 -7.49 -8.41
N GLY A 108 -11.24 -6.26 -8.58
CA GLY A 108 -12.65 -5.87 -8.51
C GLY A 108 -13.16 -5.15 -9.77
N TYR A 109 -14.19 -4.34 -9.59
CA TYR A 109 -14.84 -3.56 -10.65
C TYR A 109 -14.32 -2.10 -10.71
N SER A 110 -13.07 -1.84 -10.34
CA SER A 110 -12.52 -0.50 -10.40
C SER A 110 -12.63 0.05 -11.81
N SER A 111 -13.25 1.18 -11.92
CA SER A 111 -13.17 1.92 -13.16
C SER A 111 -11.81 2.65 -13.20
N LEU A 112 -11.13 2.58 -14.33
CA LEU A 112 -9.92 3.39 -14.58
C LEU A 112 -10.17 4.90 -14.33
N SER A 113 -11.44 5.34 -14.37
CA SER A 113 -11.84 6.70 -14.03
C SER A 113 -11.47 7.10 -12.61
N PHE A 114 -11.38 6.11 -11.69
CA PHE A 114 -10.94 6.36 -10.32
C PHE A 114 -9.55 7.01 -10.26
N LEU A 115 -8.64 6.54 -11.11
CA LEU A 115 -7.27 7.08 -11.17
C LEU A 115 -7.20 8.51 -11.73
N CYS A 116 -8.27 8.99 -12.38
CA CYS A 116 -8.31 10.37 -12.84
C CYS A 116 -8.56 11.37 -11.69
N ASP A 117 -9.25 10.93 -10.65
CA ASP A 117 -9.80 11.84 -9.63
C ASP A 117 -9.21 11.61 -8.23
N ILE A 118 -8.62 10.44 -7.97
CA ILE A 118 -8.05 10.11 -6.66
C ILE A 118 -6.52 10.24 -6.71
N PRO A 119 -5.93 11.01 -5.81
CA PRO A 119 -4.49 11.30 -5.81
C PRO A 119 -3.69 10.15 -5.17
N VAL A 120 -3.69 8.97 -5.80
CA VAL A 120 -2.85 7.84 -5.36
C VAL A 120 -1.42 8.00 -5.87
N ASP A 121 -0.46 7.57 -5.06
CA ASP A 121 0.97 7.60 -5.38
C ASP A 121 1.45 6.25 -5.92
N THR A 122 0.78 5.16 -5.53
CA THR A 122 1.20 3.79 -5.84
C THR A 122 0.00 2.90 -6.19
N LEU A 123 0.16 2.04 -7.19
CA LEU A 123 -0.76 0.94 -7.50
C LEU A 123 -0.09 -0.39 -7.16
N LYS A 124 -0.75 -1.22 -6.38
CA LYS A 124 -0.32 -2.57 -6.05
C LYS A 124 -1.10 -3.56 -6.91
N LEU A 125 -0.41 -4.18 -7.87
CA LEU A 125 -1.01 -5.17 -8.77
C LEU A 125 -1.21 -6.48 -8.04
N ASP A 126 -2.47 -6.91 -7.92
CA ASP A 126 -2.83 -8.19 -7.28
C ASP A 126 -2.14 -9.37 -8.00
N LYS A 127 -1.65 -10.32 -7.21
CA LYS A 127 -1.06 -11.58 -7.67
C LYS A 127 -1.91 -12.35 -8.67
N LYS A 128 -3.23 -12.13 -8.69
CA LYS A 128 -4.15 -12.76 -9.65
C LYS A 128 -3.73 -12.49 -11.09
N PHE A 129 -3.15 -11.35 -11.39
CA PHE A 129 -2.62 -11.06 -12.73
C PHE A 129 -1.46 -11.97 -13.13
N LEU A 130 -0.69 -12.46 -12.14
CA LEU A 130 0.51 -13.29 -12.34
C LEU A 130 0.23 -14.80 -12.21
N THR A 131 -0.93 -15.16 -11.66
CA THR A 131 -1.30 -16.56 -11.44
C THR A 131 -2.14 -17.12 -12.60
N ALA A 132 -2.39 -18.43 -12.56
CA ALA A 132 -2.90 -19.26 -13.64
C ALA A 132 -4.19 -18.75 -14.33
N HIS A 133 -4.02 -17.87 -15.30
CA HIS A 133 -5.07 -17.56 -16.25
C HIS A 133 -5.03 -18.49 -17.45
N LYS A 134 -6.21 -18.83 -18.02
CA LYS A 134 -6.32 -19.63 -19.26
C LYS A 134 -5.55 -19.00 -20.44
N ASN A 135 -5.31 -17.69 -20.38
CA ASN A 135 -4.57 -16.96 -21.42
C ASN A 135 -3.53 -16.02 -20.82
N ILE A 136 -2.37 -16.56 -20.49
CA ILE A 136 -1.26 -15.82 -19.88
C ILE A 136 -0.75 -14.67 -20.76
N ASN A 137 -0.80 -14.81 -22.09
CA ASN A 137 -0.35 -13.75 -22.98
C ASN A 137 -1.24 -12.50 -22.92
N ARG A 138 -2.56 -12.68 -22.76
CA ARG A 138 -3.46 -11.54 -22.54
C ARG A 138 -3.18 -10.85 -21.23
N CYS A 139 -2.92 -11.62 -20.15
CA CYS A 139 -2.58 -11.04 -18.86
C CYS A 139 -1.29 -10.22 -18.92
N LYS A 140 -0.28 -10.71 -19.63
CA LYS A 140 0.97 -9.96 -19.86
C LYS A 140 0.71 -8.61 -20.56
N ILE A 141 -0.11 -8.57 -21.60
CA ILE A 141 -0.48 -7.32 -22.30
C ILE A 141 -1.22 -6.37 -21.36
N VAL A 142 -2.12 -6.88 -20.51
CA VAL A 142 -2.84 -6.07 -19.51
C VAL A 142 -1.87 -5.47 -18.50
N ILE A 143 -0.98 -6.27 -17.94
CA ILE A 143 0.05 -5.80 -16.98
C ILE A 143 0.92 -4.71 -17.60
N GLU A 144 1.44 -4.93 -18.80
CA GLU A 144 2.25 -3.96 -19.55
C GLU A 144 1.49 -2.64 -19.74
N SER A 145 0.21 -2.73 -20.12
CA SER A 145 -0.66 -1.56 -20.33
C SER A 145 -0.90 -0.79 -19.04
N ILE A 146 -1.13 -1.48 -17.90
CA ILE A 146 -1.31 -0.85 -16.60
C ILE A 146 -0.02 -0.15 -16.16
N ILE A 147 1.14 -0.80 -16.29
CA ILE A 147 2.43 -0.22 -15.92
C ILE A 147 2.73 1.02 -16.77
N SER A 148 2.50 0.95 -18.08
CA SER A 148 2.68 2.08 -18.99
C SER A 148 1.76 3.25 -18.65
N MET A 149 0.49 2.98 -18.37
CA MET A 149 -0.49 3.97 -17.93
C MET A 149 -0.06 4.63 -16.62
N ALA A 150 0.27 3.85 -15.60
CA ALA A 150 0.67 4.35 -14.28
C ALA A 150 1.91 5.26 -14.39
N LYS A 151 2.92 4.87 -15.15
CA LYS A 151 4.10 5.70 -15.42
C LYS A 151 3.74 7.06 -16.02
N ARG A 152 2.82 7.10 -16.99
CA ARG A 152 2.36 8.36 -17.61
C ARG A 152 1.58 9.25 -16.67
N LEU A 153 0.94 8.66 -15.64
CA LEU A 153 0.24 9.36 -14.57
C LEU A 153 1.16 9.73 -13.38
N ASN A 154 2.46 9.40 -13.44
CA ASN A 154 3.43 9.54 -12.34
C ASN A 154 3.01 8.74 -11.09
N ILE A 155 2.41 7.57 -11.28
CA ILE A 155 2.01 6.63 -10.24
C ILE A 155 3.00 5.47 -10.25
N ASN A 156 3.54 5.11 -9.09
CA ASN A 156 4.38 3.94 -8.94
C ASN A 156 3.56 2.66 -9.08
N VAL A 157 4.22 1.57 -9.50
CA VAL A 157 3.58 0.25 -9.55
C VAL A 157 4.39 -0.72 -8.70
N ILE A 158 3.72 -1.43 -7.82
CA ILE A 158 4.25 -2.57 -7.07
C ILE A 158 3.56 -3.82 -7.58
N ALA A 159 4.32 -4.80 -8.06
CA ALA A 159 3.77 -6.11 -8.41
C ALA A 159 3.85 -7.04 -7.20
N GLU A 160 2.72 -7.59 -6.78
CA GLU A 160 2.60 -8.42 -5.59
C GLU A 160 2.52 -9.91 -5.90
N GLY A 161 2.87 -10.72 -4.87
CA GLY A 161 2.75 -12.18 -4.92
C GLY A 161 3.62 -12.83 -5.99
N VAL A 162 4.78 -12.25 -6.28
CA VAL A 162 5.76 -12.81 -7.22
C VAL A 162 6.48 -13.99 -6.57
N GLU A 163 6.45 -15.15 -7.24
CA GLU A 163 6.96 -16.42 -6.71
C GLU A 163 8.07 -17.04 -7.57
N THR A 164 8.23 -16.60 -8.83
CA THR A 164 9.17 -17.22 -9.77
C THR A 164 10.08 -16.21 -10.45
N GLN A 165 11.29 -16.67 -10.84
CA GLN A 165 12.24 -15.88 -11.64
C GLN A 165 11.62 -15.39 -12.96
N ALA A 166 10.84 -16.24 -13.64
CA ALA A 166 10.21 -15.87 -14.90
C ALA A 166 9.20 -14.70 -14.76
N GLN A 167 8.50 -14.62 -13.61
CA GLN A 167 7.65 -13.47 -13.30
C GLN A 167 8.49 -12.21 -13.07
N VAL A 168 9.60 -12.32 -12.34
CA VAL A 168 10.53 -11.20 -12.11
C VAL A 168 11.08 -10.66 -13.43
N ASP A 169 11.57 -11.56 -14.31
CA ASP A 169 12.14 -11.18 -15.60
C ASP A 169 11.11 -10.48 -16.50
N PHE A 170 9.90 -11.00 -16.54
CA PHE A 170 8.79 -10.38 -17.26
C PHE A 170 8.48 -8.98 -16.71
N LEU A 171 8.28 -8.84 -15.41
CA LEU A 171 7.94 -7.56 -14.77
C LEU A 171 9.03 -6.51 -14.99
N LYS A 172 10.30 -6.91 -14.87
CA LYS A 172 11.43 -6.04 -15.20
C LYS A 172 11.43 -5.63 -16.67
N SER A 173 11.14 -6.55 -17.60
CA SER A 173 11.12 -6.27 -19.04
C SER A 173 10.08 -5.23 -19.44
N VAL A 174 8.94 -5.15 -18.71
CA VAL A 174 7.88 -4.15 -18.92
C VAL A 174 8.05 -2.91 -18.02
N GLY A 175 9.16 -2.85 -17.28
CA GLY A 175 9.57 -1.70 -16.49
C GLY A 175 8.85 -1.56 -15.13
N CYS A 176 8.41 -2.66 -14.52
CA CYS A 176 8.04 -2.68 -13.12
C CYS A 176 9.30 -2.68 -12.26
N GLU A 177 9.49 -1.64 -11.45
CA GLU A 177 10.73 -1.46 -10.67
C GLU A 177 10.61 -2.02 -9.25
N ILE A 178 9.39 -2.07 -8.71
CA ILE A 178 9.14 -2.55 -7.34
C ILE A 178 8.36 -3.85 -7.42
N ILE A 179 8.93 -4.90 -6.85
CA ILE A 179 8.39 -6.25 -6.92
C ILE A 179 8.39 -6.86 -5.51
N GLN A 180 7.24 -7.39 -5.07
CA GLN A 180 7.05 -8.01 -3.78
C GLN A 180 6.53 -9.44 -3.93
N GLY A 181 7.06 -10.37 -3.11
CA GLY A 181 6.56 -11.75 -3.10
C GLY A 181 7.51 -12.76 -2.50
N TYR A 182 7.06 -13.98 -2.39
CA TYR A 182 7.79 -15.09 -1.78
C TYR A 182 9.07 -15.46 -2.55
N TYR A 183 9.21 -15.04 -3.79
CA TYR A 183 10.48 -15.15 -4.51
C TYR A 183 11.64 -14.46 -3.76
N PHE A 184 11.36 -13.32 -3.11
CA PHE A 184 12.38 -12.56 -2.36
C PHE A 184 12.42 -12.95 -0.89
N SER A 185 11.25 -13.01 -0.24
CA SER A 185 11.14 -13.36 1.17
C SER A 185 9.68 -13.64 1.54
N PRO A 186 9.40 -14.63 2.40
CA PRO A 186 8.14 -14.69 3.12
C PRO A 186 8.01 -13.50 4.10
N ALA A 187 6.83 -13.33 4.68
CA ALA A 187 6.64 -12.39 5.77
C ALA A 187 7.60 -12.71 6.93
N LEU A 188 8.27 -11.69 7.43
CA LEU A 188 9.27 -11.81 8.49
C LEU A 188 8.70 -11.30 9.81
N THR A 189 9.25 -11.79 10.92
CA THR A 189 9.06 -11.13 12.21
C THR A 189 9.75 -9.76 12.16
N PHE A 190 9.31 -8.85 13.02
CA PHE A 190 9.95 -7.54 13.16
C PHE A 190 11.48 -7.64 13.34
N LYS A 191 11.91 -8.53 14.21
CA LYS A 191 13.33 -8.78 14.50
C LYS A 191 14.13 -9.23 13.25
N ASP A 192 13.57 -10.14 12.49
CA ASP A 192 14.21 -10.69 11.30
C ASP A 192 14.24 -9.64 10.16
N PHE A 193 13.18 -8.82 10.07
CA PHE A 193 13.14 -7.72 9.12
C PHE A 193 14.20 -6.65 9.45
N GLU A 194 14.31 -6.22 10.71
CA GLU A 194 15.32 -5.25 11.14
C GLU A 194 16.74 -5.77 10.85
N LYS A 195 17.01 -7.05 11.15
CA LYS A 195 18.30 -7.66 10.82
C LYS A 195 18.58 -7.57 9.31
N LYS A 196 17.61 -7.92 8.48
CA LYS A 196 17.76 -7.84 7.01
C LYS A 196 17.94 -6.41 6.52
N LEU A 197 17.29 -5.43 7.15
CA LEU A 197 17.46 -4.02 6.85
C LEU A 197 18.90 -3.55 7.11
N LEU A 198 19.48 -3.98 8.24
CA LEU A 198 20.85 -3.64 8.62
C LEU A 198 21.92 -4.35 7.78
N GLU A 199 21.59 -5.47 7.15
CA GLU A 199 22.50 -6.20 6.24
C GLU A 199 22.47 -5.64 4.80
N ALA A 200 21.49 -4.79 4.47
CA ALA A 200 21.30 -4.23 3.13
C ALA A 200 22.01 -2.88 2.90
N ASP A 201 22.48 -2.25 3.98
CA ASP A 201 23.33 -1.05 3.99
C ASP A 201 24.82 -1.45 3.87
#